data_8e6870e732a4b8e1b69f73d1c92a7e11
#
_entry.id   8e6870e732a4b8e1b69f73d1c92a7e11
#
_cell.length_a   1.000
_cell.length_b   1.000
_cell.length_c   1.000
_cell.angle_alpha   90.00
_cell.angle_beta   90.00
_cell.angle_gamma   90.00
#
_symmetry.space_group_name_H-M   'P 1'
#
loop_
_entity.id
_entity.type
_entity.pdbx_description
1 polymer ?
#
loop_
_entity_poly.entity_id
_entity_poly.type
_entity_poly.pdbx_seq_one_letter_code
_entity_poly.pdbx_strand_id
1 'polypeptide(L)'
;MDEPVPIRRAAIGCLLIALAGLAVALIVRPAIFSFSSPRDDSAVVVAAASEIVDGPVTHDVLLTRSYGWPGEIDAGDGRVQLSVIVAPGAFAGVTAVPAASPLSDDCPLEIAQVGLVDCEGRAWTLDGVPLESGLPPLDRFPVEVQSGSVTVDLTRTIDD
;
A
#
# COMPACT_ATOMS: atom_id res chain seq x y z
N MET A 1 70.73 -7.86 2.55
CA MET A 1 69.91 -8.60 3.56
C MET A 1 68.46 -8.15 3.34
N ASP A 2 67.75 -8.87 2.50
CA ASP A 2 66.35 -8.56 2.24
C ASP A 2 65.48 -9.31 3.24
N GLU A 3 64.83 -8.57 4.14
CA GLU A 3 63.85 -9.16 5.06
C GLU A 3 62.62 -9.64 4.26
N PRO A 4 62.21 -10.89 4.43
CA PRO A 4 61.02 -11.37 3.75
C PRO A 4 59.76 -10.64 4.27
N VAL A 5 59.16 -9.81 3.41
CA VAL A 5 57.87 -9.16 3.69
C VAL A 5 56.88 -10.24 4.14
N PRO A 6 56.21 -10.07 5.28
CA PRO A 6 55.36 -11.12 5.85
C PRO A 6 54.10 -11.26 4.98
N ILE A 7 54.18 -12.12 3.97
CA ILE A 7 53.10 -12.47 3.04
C ILE A 7 51.78 -12.79 3.81
N ARG A 8 51.87 -13.34 5.02
CA ARG A 8 50.70 -13.59 5.88
C ARG A 8 49.91 -12.32 6.27
N ARG A 9 50.61 -11.18 6.53
CA ARG A 9 49.92 -9.93 6.92
C ARG A 9 49.24 -9.30 5.73
N ALA A 10 49.83 -9.37 4.54
CA ALA A 10 49.19 -8.88 3.32
C ALA A 10 47.95 -9.71 2.93
N ALA A 11 48.02 -11.03 3.05
CA ALA A 11 46.88 -11.92 2.77
C ALA A 11 45.70 -11.71 3.72
N ILE A 12 45.95 -11.48 5.01
CA ILE A 12 44.91 -11.19 6.01
C ILE A 12 44.25 -9.83 5.71
N GLY A 13 45.06 -8.82 5.33
CA GLY A 13 44.52 -7.51 4.97
C GLY A 13 43.56 -7.57 3.74
N CYS A 14 43.98 -8.28 2.68
CA CYS A 14 43.13 -8.49 1.51
C CYS A 14 41.82 -9.24 1.82
N LEU A 15 41.89 -10.25 2.70
CA LEU A 15 40.72 -11.02 3.12
C LEU A 15 39.73 -10.15 3.90
N LEU A 16 40.18 -9.31 4.80
CA LEU A 16 39.36 -8.40 5.58
C LEU A 16 38.67 -7.34 4.70
N ILE A 17 39.39 -6.80 3.70
CA ILE A 17 38.82 -5.84 2.74
C ILE A 17 37.74 -6.53 1.89
N ALA A 18 37.99 -7.76 1.42
CA ALA A 18 37.00 -8.51 0.64
C ALA A 18 35.75 -8.85 1.45
N LEU A 19 35.91 -9.23 2.73
CA LEU A 19 34.78 -9.51 3.62
C LEU A 19 33.95 -8.23 3.94
N ALA A 20 34.63 -7.10 4.17
CA ALA A 20 34.00 -5.83 4.41
C ALA A 20 33.21 -5.36 3.16
N GLY A 21 33.79 -5.50 1.97
CA GLY A 21 33.12 -5.21 0.70
C GLY A 21 31.89 -6.08 0.47
N LEU A 22 31.97 -7.38 0.78
CA LEU A 22 30.84 -8.31 0.69
C LEU A 22 29.74 -7.95 1.67
N ALA A 23 30.07 -7.60 2.91
CA ALA A 23 29.11 -7.20 3.93
C ALA A 23 28.37 -5.91 3.52
N VAL A 24 29.09 -4.90 2.99
CA VAL A 24 28.48 -3.67 2.46
C VAL A 24 27.58 -3.98 1.29
N ALA A 25 27.99 -4.83 0.35
CA ALA A 25 27.16 -5.22 -0.80
C ALA A 25 25.88 -5.95 -0.37
N LEU A 26 25.94 -6.80 0.66
CA LEU A 26 24.77 -7.52 1.18
C LEU A 26 23.78 -6.61 1.91
N ILE A 27 24.27 -5.54 2.56
CA ILE A 27 23.41 -4.58 3.28
C ILE A 27 22.83 -3.54 2.32
N VAL A 28 23.61 -3.06 1.35
CA VAL A 28 23.19 -1.98 0.43
C VAL A 28 22.31 -2.51 -0.70
N ARG A 29 22.53 -3.75 -1.16
CA ARG A 29 21.75 -4.35 -2.25
C ARG A 29 20.24 -4.37 -2.01
N PRO A 30 19.71 -4.87 -0.86
CA PRO A 30 18.28 -4.84 -0.62
C PRO A 30 17.71 -3.42 -0.52
N ALA A 31 18.47 -2.47 0.03
CA ALA A 31 18.02 -1.08 0.11
C ALA A 31 17.89 -0.44 -1.28
N ILE A 32 18.89 -0.64 -2.17
CA ILE A 32 18.86 -0.09 -3.55
C ILE A 32 17.74 -0.75 -4.36
N PHE A 33 17.53 -2.06 -4.24
CA PHE A 33 16.47 -2.76 -4.96
C PHE A 33 15.08 -2.39 -4.46
N SER A 34 14.92 -2.08 -3.18
CA SER A 34 13.64 -1.59 -2.63
C SER A 34 13.24 -0.21 -3.18
N PHE A 35 14.23 0.63 -3.52
CA PHE A 35 13.97 1.95 -4.14
C PHE A 35 13.81 1.89 -5.66
N SER A 36 14.22 0.80 -6.31
CA SER A 36 14.25 0.68 -7.77
C SER A 36 13.14 -0.20 -8.35
N SER A 37 12.36 -0.88 -7.51
CA SER A 37 11.19 -1.60 -8.00
C SER A 37 10.16 -0.59 -8.50
N PRO A 38 9.73 -0.65 -9.78
CA PRO A 38 8.58 0.12 -10.21
C PRO A 38 7.43 -0.22 -9.26
N ARG A 39 6.78 0.79 -8.69
CA ARG A 39 5.59 0.57 -7.89
C ARG A 39 4.56 -0.08 -8.79
N ASP A 40 4.16 -1.26 -8.42
CA ASP A 40 3.08 -1.98 -9.09
C ASP A 40 1.78 -1.62 -8.35
N ASP A 41 0.96 -0.78 -8.98
CA ASP A 41 -0.34 -0.37 -8.42
C ASP A 41 -1.31 -1.55 -8.29
N SER A 42 -0.98 -2.72 -8.87
CA SER A 42 -1.75 -3.97 -8.72
C SER A 42 -1.45 -4.72 -7.41
N ALA A 43 -0.44 -4.30 -6.65
CA ALA A 43 -0.02 -4.98 -5.42
C ALA A 43 0.48 -4.00 -4.36
N VAL A 44 -0.34 -3.00 -3.99
CA VAL A 44 0.01 -1.99 -3.00
C VAL A 44 -0.25 -2.52 -1.59
N VAL A 45 0.78 -2.57 -0.75
CA VAL A 45 0.60 -2.88 0.67
C VAL A 45 0.02 -1.65 1.38
N VAL A 46 -1.19 -1.78 1.90
CA VAL A 46 -1.95 -0.67 2.50
C VAL A 46 -2.03 -0.74 4.01
N ALA A 47 -1.95 -1.95 4.63
CA ALA A 47 -2.05 -2.09 6.07
C ALA A 47 -1.38 -3.37 6.57
N ALA A 48 -1.08 -3.44 7.86
CA ALA A 48 -0.86 -4.71 8.53
C ALA A 48 -2.22 -5.38 8.85
N ALA A 49 -2.31 -6.70 8.68
CA ALA A 49 -3.57 -7.41 8.96
C ALA A 49 -4.03 -7.24 10.43
N SER A 50 -3.10 -7.04 11.37
CA SER A 50 -3.40 -6.77 12.78
C SER A 50 -4.09 -5.42 13.00
N GLU A 51 -3.84 -4.42 12.17
CA GLU A 51 -4.45 -3.09 12.28
C GLU A 51 -5.95 -3.13 11.96
N ILE A 52 -6.33 -4.01 11.02
CA ILE A 52 -7.72 -4.13 10.56
C ILE A 52 -8.58 -4.90 11.56
N VAL A 53 -7.99 -5.73 12.44
CA VAL A 53 -8.73 -6.47 13.47
C VAL A 53 -9.41 -5.51 14.46
N ASP A 54 -8.80 -4.36 14.72
CA ASP A 54 -9.32 -3.34 15.65
C ASP A 54 -10.40 -2.44 15.00
N GLY A 55 -10.57 -2.51 13.68
CA GLY A 55 -11.57 -1.75 12.93
C GLY A 55 -11.09 -1.28 11.56
N PRO A 56 -11.93 -0.51 10.85
CA PRO A 56 -11.55 0.07 9.57
C PRO A 56 -10.45 1.12 9.73
N VAL A 57 -9.54 1.15 8.76
CA VAL A 57 -8.41 2.09 8.71
C VAL A 57 -8.36 2.78 7.35
N THR A 58 -7.91 4.03 7.34
CA THR A 58 -7.70 4.80 6.10
C THR A 58 -6.20 4.92 5.83
N HIS A 59 -5.79 4.61 4.61
CA HIS A 59 -4.42 4.74 4.15
C HIS A 59 -4.32 5.57 2.88
N ASP A 60 -3.34 6.46 2.86
CA ASP A 60 -2.98 7.21 1.67
C ASP A 60 -1.96 6.43 0.86
N VAL A 61 -2.23 6.23 -0.41
CA VAL A 61 -1.37 5.55 -1.35
C VAL A 61 -0.99 6.48 -2.49
N LEU A 62 0.20 6.30 -3.04
CA LEU A 62 0.68 7.06 -4.17
C LEU A 62 0.73 6.14 -5.40
N LEU A 63 -0.17 6.39 -6.34
CA LEU A 63 -0.29 5.65 -7.60
C LEU A 63 0.70 6.17 -8.63
N THR A 64 1.09 5.31 -9.56
CA THR A 64 1.98 5.67 -10.68
C THR A 64 1.28 6.50 -11.74
N ARG A 65 -0.05 6.45 -11.78
CA ARG A 65 -0.92 7.20 -12.72
C ARG A 65 -2.34 7.29 -12.16
N SER A 66 -3.17 8.13 -12.77
CA SER A 66 -4.61 8.15 -12.54
C SER A 66 -5.30 6.93 -13.16
N TYR A 67 -6.26 6.40 -12.44
CA TYR A 67 -7.22 5.37 -12.88
C TYR A 67 -8.65 5.91 -12.93
N GLY A 68 -8.87 7.16 -12.49
CA GLY A 68 -10.17 7.82 -12.45
C GLY A 68 -11.02 7.45 -11.23
N TRP A 69 -10.37 7.00 -10.15
CA TRP A 69 -11.07 6.69 -8.90
C TRP A 69 -11.57 7.95 -8.21
N PRO A 70 -12.73 7.90 -7.55
CA PRO A 70 -13.19 9.01 -6.71
C PRO A 70 -12.14 9.41 -5.67
N GLY A 71 -11.90 10.71 -5.51
CA GLY A 71 -10.95 11.24 -4.54
C GLY A 71 -9.47 11.17 -4.93
N GLU A 72 -9.14 10.88 -6.19
CA GLU A 72 -7.78 11.01 -6.71
C GLU A 72 -7.33 12.47 -6.67
N ILE A 73 -6.15 12.73 -6.12
CA ILE A 73 -5.52 14.04 -6.06
C ILE A 73 -4.19 14.01 -6.80
N ASP A 74 -3.99 14.96 -7.71
CA ASP A 74 -2.71 15.09 -8.43
C ASP A 74 -1.57 15.35 -7.43
N ALA A 75 -0.64 14.43 -7.36
CA ALA A 75 0.55 14.51 -6.51
C ALA A 75 1.77 15.10 -7.23
N GLY A 76 1.61 15.49 -8.51
CA GLY A 76 2.68 15.95 -9.38
C GLY A 76 3.46 14.80 -10.04
N ASP A 77 4.23 15.13 -11.05
CA ASP A 77 5.05 14.19 -11.84
C ASP A 77 4.24 13.04 -12.48
N GLY A 78 2.96 13.27 -12.76
CA GLY A 78 2.05 12.28 -13.33
C GLY A 78 1.61 11.20 -12.33
N ARG A 79 1.93 11.36 -11.04
CA ARG A 79 1.47 10.51 -9.95
C ARG A 79 0.21 11.07 -9.31
N VAL A 80 -0.56 10.19 -8.69
CA VAL A 80 -1.83 10.51 -8.05
C VAL A 80 -1.84 9.95 -6.64
N GLN A 81 -2.30 10.74 -5.68
CA GLN A 81 -2.59 10.27 -4.32
C GLN A 81 -4.04 9.80 -4.27
N LEU A 82 -4.26 8.63 -3.69
CA LEU A 82 -5.57 8.06 -3.43
C LEU A 82 -5.64 7.65 -1.96
N SER A 83 -6.71 8.04 -1.27
CA SER A 83 -7.01 7.52 0.08
C SER A 83 -7.93 6.30 -0.05
N VAL A 84 -7.57 5.21 0.62
CA VAL A 84 -8.28 3.94 0.59
C VAL A 84 -8.70 3.56 2.01
N ILE A 85 -9.97 3.23 2.20
CA ILE A 85 -10.48 2.65 3.45
C ILE A 85 -10.40 1.13 3.33
N VAL A 86 -9.71 0.51 4.29
CA VAL A 86 -9.59 -0.93 4.42
C VAL A 86 -10.31 -1.36 5.69
N ALA A 87 -11.23 -2.30 5.59
CA ALA A 87 -12.10 -2.68 6.68
C ALA A 87 -12.26 -4.21 6.78
N PRO A 88 -12.66 -4.74 7.95
CA PRO A 88 -13.15 -6.11 8.05
C PRO A 88 -14.41 -6.27 7.19
N GLY A 89 -14.40 -7.21 6.25
CA GLY A 89 -15.55 -7.52 5.40
C GLY A 89 -16.58 -8.40 6.11
N ALA A 90 -17.80 -8.42 5.58
CA ALA A 90 -18.94 -9.13 6.21
C ALA A 90 -18.76 -10.65 6.32
N PHE A 91 -17.90 -11.28 5.52
CA PHE A 91 -17.70 -12.73 5.46
C PHE A 91 -16.28 -13.16 5.91
N ALA A 92 -15.78 -12.58 6.99
CA ALA A 92 -14.42 -12.85 7.55
C ALA A 92 -13.28 -12.54 6.56
N GLY A 93 -13.54 -11.74 5.55
CA GLY A 93 -12.56 -11.20 4.61
C GLY A 93 -12.13 -9.78 5.00
N VAL A 94 -11.41 -9.17 4.08
CA VAL A 94 -11.04 -7.76 4.13
C VAL A 94 -11.60 -7.09 2.88
N THR A 95 -12.18 -5.92 3.04
CA THR A 95 -12.66 -5.08 1.93
C THR A 95 -11.82 -3.81 1.82
N ALA A 96 -11.71 -3.28 0.61
CA ALA A 96 -11.04 -2.00 0.35
C ALA A 96 -11.86 -1.19 -0.63
N VAL A 97 -12.11 0.07 -0.29
CA VAL A 97 -12.89 1.02 -1.10
C VAL A 97 -12.16 2.37 -1.17
N PRO A 98 -12.38 3.20 -2.22
CA PRO A 98 -11.92 4.58 -2.23
C PRO A 98 -12.49 5.35 -1.03
N ALA A 99 -11.71 6.24 -0.43
CA ALA A 99 -12.16 7.06 0.70
C ALA A 99 -12.89 8.35 0.23
N ALA A 100 -13.59 8.28 -0.90
CA ALA A 100 -14.37 9.39 -1.43
C ALA A 100 -15.73 8.92 -1.96
N SER A 101 -16.71 9.81 -1.95
CA SER A 101 -18.06 9.55 -2.45
C SER A 101 -18.05 9.32 -3.95
N PRO A 102 -18.76 8.30 -4.48
CA PRO A 102 -18.88 8.09 -5.93
C PRO A 102 -19.71 9.18 -6.63
N LEU A 103 -20.31 10.07 -5.84
CA LEU A 103 -21.20 11.14 -6.35
C LEU A 103 -20.53 12.52 -6.35
N SER A 104 -19.35 12.65 -5.70
CA SER A 104 -18.61 13.91 -5.63
C SER A 104 -17.15 13.67 -5.23
N ASP A 105 -16.23 14.02 -6.09
CA ASP A 105 -14.77 13.85 -5.85
C ASP A 105 -14.26 14.64 -4.66
N ASP A 106 -14.91 15.76 -4.32
CA ASP A 106 -14.51 16.63 -3.19
C ASP A 106 -15.17 16.22 -1.86
N CYS A 107 -15.85 15.07 -1.83
CA CYS A 107 -16.61 14.62 -0.67
C CYS A 107 -16.02 13.33 -0.09
N PRO A 108 -15.13 13.45 0.94
CA PRO A 108 -14.53 12.29 1.56
C PRO A 108 -15.56 11.44 2.29
N LEU A 109 -15.28 10.14 2.36
CA LEU A 109 -16.01 9.21 3.22
C LEU A 109 -15.38 9.19 4.62
N GLU A 110 -16.22 9.32 5.63
CA GLU A 110 -15.85 9.18 7.04
C GLU A 110 -16.32 7.83 7.59
N ILE A 111 -15.50 7.23 8.45
CA ILE A 111 -15.85 6.01 9.16
C ILE A 111 -16.77 6.37 10.32
N ALA A 112 -18.01 5.87 10.29
CA ALA A 112 -19.04 6.10 11.29
C ALA A 112 -19.49 4.77 11.92
N GLN A 113 -20.33 4.84 12.98
CA GLN A 113 -20.86 3.63 13.64
C GLN A 113 -21.71 2.75 12.71
N VAL A 114 -22.34 3.33 11.72
CA VAL A 114 -23.22 2.63 10.76
C VAL A 114 -22.48 2.13 9.51
N GLY A 115 -21.22 2.50 9.34
CA GLY A 115 -20.43 2.20 8.15
C GLY A 115 -19.66 3.40 7.64
N LEU A 116 -19.75 3.69 6.36
CA LEU A 116 -19.12 4.83 5.68
C LEU A 116 -20.19 5.90 5.40
N VAL A 117 -19.88 7.16 5.69
CA VAL A 117 -20.80 8.28 5.51
C VAL A 117 -20.07 9.40 4.76
N ASP A 118 -20.70 9.97 3.77
CA ASP A 118 -20.14 11.10 3.03
C ASP A 118 -20.53 12.48 3.62
N CYS A 119 -19.99 13.54 3.04
CA CYS A 119 -20.21 14.92 3.50
C CYS A 119 -21.68 15.39 3.39
N GLU A 120 -22.53 14.69 2.66
CA GLU A 120 -23.96 14.97 2.54
C GLU A 120 -24.84 14.06 3.42
N GLY A 121 -24.21 13.17 4.20
CA GLY A 121 -24.86 12.25 5.12
C GLY A 121 -25.39 10.97 4.46
N ARG A 122 -25.02 10.71 3.21
CA ARG A 122 -25.36 9.44 2.53
C ARG A 122 -24.46 8.33 3.08
N ALA A 123 -25.02 7.14 3.23
CA ALA A 123 -24.34 6.09 3.97
C ALA A 123 -24.26 4.75 3.21
N TRP A 124 -23.14 4.07 3.42
CA TRP A 124 -22.82 2.72 2.91
C TRP A 124 -22.35 1.83 4.04
N THR A 125 -22.50 0.53 3.87
CA THR A 125 -21.81 -0.44 4.73
C THR A 125 -20.29 -0.37 4.51
N LEU A 126 -19.50 -1.01 5.37
CA LEU A 126 -18.06 -1.15 5.17
C LEU A 126 -17.69 -1.92 3.89
N ASP A 127 -18.59 -2.76 3.38
CA ASP A 127 -18.44 -3.47 2.10
C ASP A 127 -18.89 -2.64 0.90
N GLY A 128 -19.19 -1.37 1.07
CA GLY A 128 -19.59 -0.48 -0.01
C GLY A 128 -21.03 -0.62 -0.48
N VAL A 129 -21.87 -1.39 0.22
CA VAL A 129 -23.29 -1.53 -0.12
C VAL A 129 -24.06 -0.32 0.38
N PRO A 130 -24.84 0.39 -0.47
CA PRO A 130 -25.60 1.56 -0.05
C PRO A 130 -26.67 1.19 1.00
N LEU A 131 -26.83 2.03 2.03
CA LEU A 131 -27.88 1.87 3.04
C LEU A 131 -29.20 2.54 2.63
N GLU A 132 -29.14 3.38 1.60
CA GLU A 132 -30.32 4.06 1.07
C GLU A 132 -30.59 3.61 -0.37
N SER A 133 -31.90 3.51 -0.73
CA SER A 133 -32.28 3.15 -2.08
C SER A 133 -31.96 4.27 -3.09
N GLY A 134 -31.37 3.89 -4.22
CA GLY A 134 -31.03 4.83 -5.30
C GLY A 134 -29.61 5.38 -5.24
N LEU A 135 -28.83 5.07 -4.21
CA LEU A 135 -27.40 5.33 -4.20
C LEU A 135 -26.64 4.25 -4.99
N PRO A 136 -25.59 4.61 -5.73
CA PRO A 136 -24.69 3.63 -6.32
C PRO A 136 -23.88 2.92 -5.22
N PRO A 137 -23.47 1.66 -5.43
CA PRO A 137 -22.49 1.01 -4.57
C PRO A 137 -21.14 1.72 -4.67
N LEU A 138 -20.29 1.57 -3.66
CA LEU A 138 -18.89 1.97 -3.75
C LEU A 138 -18.11 0.97 -4.60
N ASP A 139 -17.16 1.47 -5.38
CA ASP A 139 -16.17 0.64 -6.03
C ASP A 139 -15.39 -0.16 -4.99
N ARG A 140 -15.15 -1.45 -5.25
CA ARG A 140 -14.37 -2.32 -4.38
C ARG A 140 -13.13 -2.80 -5.09
N PHE A 141 -12.01 -2.72 -4.40
CA PHE A 141 -10.73 -3.21 -4.91
C PHE A 141 -10.50 -4.67 -4.52
N PRO A 142 -9.85 -5.47 -5.38
CA PRO A 142 -9.37 -6.80 -5.00
C PRO A 142 -8.36 -6.71 -3.86
N VAL A 143 -8.53 -7.54 -2.84
CA VAL A 143 -7.69 -7.56 -1.65
C VAL A 143 -7.10 -8.94 -1.45
N GLU A 144 -5.82 -9.00 -1.13
CA GLU A 144 -5.11 -10.20 -0.75
C GLU A 144 -4.44 -10.02 0.61
N VAL A 145 -4.62 -11.01 1.50
CA VAL A 145 -3.96 -11.01 2.82
C VAL A 145 -2.88 -12.07 2.82
N GLN A 146 -1.61 -11.64 2.80
CA GLN A 146 -0.46 -12.54 2.81
C GLN A 146 0.53 -12.17 3.90
N SER A 147 1.00 -13.16 4.64
CA SER A 147 2.11 -12.99 5.62
C SER A 147 1.88 -11.85 6.62
N GLY A 148 0.63 -11.57 6.97
CA GLY A 148 0.29 -10.49 7.92
C GLY A 148 0.20 -9.09 7.31
N SER A 149 0.31 -8.97 5.99
CA SER A 149 0.11 -7.71 5.26
C SER A 149 -1.15 -7.79 4.39
N VAL A 150 -1.82 -6.66 4.25
CA VAL A 150 -2.96 -6.47 3.36
C VAL A 150 -2.48 -5.75 2.10
N THR A 151 -2.64 -6.41 0.97
CA THR A 151 -2.28 -5.90 -0.35
C THR A 151 -3.53 -5.66 -1.15
N VAL A 152 -3.62 -4.52 -1.83
CA VAL A 152 -4.77 -4.10 -2.64
C VAL A 152 -4.32 -3.89 -4.08
N ASP A 153 -5.11 -4.41 -5.03
CA ASP A 153 -4.97 -4.12 -6.45
C ASP A 153 -5.80 -2.89 -6.79
N LEU A 154 -5.13 -1.75 -6.98
CA LEU A 154 -5.75 -0.45 -7.26
C LEU A 154 -5.91 -0.17 -8.76
N THR A 155 -5.62 -1.15 -9.61
CA THR A 155 -5.74 -1.01 -11.08
C THR A 155 -7.13 -1.36 -11.61
N ARG A 156 -7.96 -2.02 -10.78
CA ARG A 156 -9.29 -2.52 -11.16
C ARG A 156 -10.21 -2.64 -9.95
N THR A 157 -11.50 -2.74 -10.21
CA THR A 157 -12.52 -3.06 -9.21
C THR A 157 -12.97 -4.52 -9.28
N ILE A 158 -13.65 -4.98 -8.24
CA ILE A 158 -14.40 -6.23 -8.23
C ILE A 158 -15.79 -5.93 -8.77
N ASP A 159 -16.14 -6.48 -9.92
CA ASP A 159 -17.52 -6.48 -10.41
C ASP A 159 -18.34 -7.52 -9.62
N ASP A 160 -19.49 -7.12 -9.10
CA ASP A 160 -20.45 -8.00 -8.43
C ASP A 160 -21.34 -8.77 -9.41
#